data_1a47b8efecd90d152338ee66df6cb00d
#
_entry.id   1a47b8efecd90d152338ee66df6cb00d
#
_cell.length_a   1.000
_cell.length_b   1.000
_cell.length_c   1.000
_cell.angle_alpha   90.00
_cell.angle_beta   90.00
_cell.angle_gamma   90.00
#
_symmetry.space_group_name_H-M   'P 1'
#
loop_
_entity.id
_entity.type
_entity.pdbx_description
1 polymer ?
#
loop_
_entity_poly.entity_id
_entity_poly.type
_entity_poly.pdbx_seq_one_letter_code
_entity_poly.pdbx_strand_id
1 'polypeptide(L)' 'AAKMXAGATDHVAIDVKDIENVYEMINQAGLNTTNDTVHFLPFWENGVKFFTIEGPNKEKVEFSQYL' A
#
# COMPACT_ATOMS: atom_id res chain seq x y z
N ALA A 1 -6.23 10.20 -2.46
CA ALA A 1 -7.50 9.59 -2.80
C ALA A 1 -7.30 8.23 -3.42
N ALA A 2 -8.28 7.40 -3.27
CA ALA A 2 -8.23 6.09 -3.87
C ALA A 2 -8.63 6.17 -5.33
N LYS A 3 -7.99 5.38 -6.15
CA LYS A 3 -8.29 5.34 -7.54
C LYS A 3 -8.37 3.90 -7.99
N MET A 4 -9.43 3.62 -8.68
CA MET A 4 -9.65 2.27 -9.15
C MET A 4 -9.21 2.13 -10.58
N UNK A 5 -8.50 1.33 -10.82
CA UNK A 5 -8.23 1.10 -12.00
C UNK A 5 -9.28 0.58 -12.62
N ALA A 6 -9.81 1.03 -13.31
CA ALA A 6 -10.93 0.53 -14.04
C ALA A 6 -10.50 -0.60 -14.95
N GLY A 7 -11.43 -1.35 -15.30
CA GLY A 7 -11.18 -2.40 -16.25
C GLY A 7 -10.69 -3.67 -15.61
N ALA A 8 -9.68 -4.25 -16.19
CA ALA A 8 -9.30 -5.60 -15.83
C ALA A 8 -8.67 -5.73 -14.47
N THR A 9 -8.02 -4.67 -14.01
CA THR A 9 -7.27 -4.75 -12.78
C THR A 9 -7.87 -3.87 -11.71
N ASP A 10 -8.14 -4.45 -10.59
CA ASP A 10 -8.60 -3.69 -9.44
C ASP A 10 -7.40 -3.32 -8.59
N HIS A 11 -7.09 -2.05 -8.57
CA HIS A 11 -5.93 -1.54 -7.87
C HIS A 11 -6.34 -0.27 -7.17
N VAL A 12 -6.21 -0.27 -5.84
CA VAL A 12 -6.54 0.88 -5.03
C VAL A 12 -5.25 1.41 -4.42
N ALA A 13 -5.01 2.71 -4.55
CA ALA A 13 -3.83 3.34 -3.98
C ALA A 13 -4.28 4.34 -2.91
N ILE A 14 -3.69 4.22 -1.74
CA ILE A 14 -4.05 5.04 -0.59
C ILE A 14 -2.80 5.73 -0.06
N ASP A 15 -2.84 7.05 0.02
CA ASP A 15 -1.76 7.82 0.61
C ASP A 15 -1.93 7.86 2.11
N VAL A 16 -0.85 7.61 2.83
CA VAL A 16 -0.86 7.64 4.29
C VAL A 16 0.26 8.53 4.78
N LYS A 17 0.16 8.93 6.03
CA LYS A 17 1.15 9.83 6.60
C LYS A 17 2.19 9.11 7.44
N ASP A 18 1.89 7.94 7.94
CA ASP A 18 2.83 7.19 8.77
C ASP A 18 2.75 5.74 8.36
N ILE A 19 3.47 5.40 7.31
CA ILE A 19 3.33 4.09 6.70
C ILE A 19 3.87 2.99 7.62
N GLU A 20 4.84 3.29 8.46
CA GLU A 20 5.35 2.28 9.38
C GLU A 20 4.26 1.86 10.35
N ASN A 21 3.49 2.82 10.84
CA ASN A 21 2.40 2.52 11.74
C ASN A 21 1.28 1.77 11.02
N VAL A 22 0.97 2.18 9.81
CA VAL A 22 -0.06 1.50 9.04
C VAL A 22 0.36 0.06 8.76
N TYR A 23 1.62 -0.13 8.40
CA TYR A 23 2.14 -1.46 8.14
C TYR A 23 1.99 -2.35 9.37
N GLU A 24 2.33 -1.83 10.55
CA GLU A 24 2.21 -2.61 11.75
C GLU A 24 0.76 -2.97 12.05
N MET A 25 -0.14 -2.00 11.90
CA MET A 25 -1.55 -2.26 12.14
C MET A 25 -2.11 -3.31 11.19
N ILE A 26 -1.74 -3.23 9.94
CA ILE A 26 -2.22 -4.17 8.92
C ILE A 26 -1.72 -5.58 9.24
N ASN A 27 -0.46 -5.69 9.65
CA ASN A 27 0.07 -7.00 9.98
C ASN A 27 -0.57 -7.57 11.22
N GLN A 28 -0.80 -6.76 12.24
CA GLN A 28 -1.43 -7.24 13.46
C GLN A 28 -2.86 -7.68 13.21
N ALA A 29 -3.52 -7.07 12.25
CA ALA A 29 -4.87 -7.46 11.90
C ALA A 29 -4.93 -8.70 11.01
N GLY A 30 -3.78 -9.21 10.60
CA GLY A 30 -3.74 -10.38 9.74
C GLY A 30 -4.12 -10.12 8.31
N LEU A 31 -3.99 -8.88 7.86
CA LEU A 31 -4.44 -8.52 6.52
C LEU A 31 -3.33 -8.55 5.48
N ASN A 32 -2.08 -8.71 5.91
CA ASN A 32 -0.96 -8.77 4.97
C ASN A 32 -0.69 -10.21 4.60
N THR A 33 -1.60 -10.78 3.83
CA THR A 33 -1.54 -12.20 3.52
C THR A 33 -0.45 -12.55 2.53
N THR A 34 0.06 -11.57 1.81
CA THR A 34 1.15 -11.82 0.86
C THR A 34 2.53 -11.62 1.47
N ASN A 35 2.57 -11.20 2.74
CA ASN A 35 3.83 -10.99 3.45
C ASN A 35 4.72 -9.95 2.78
N ASP A 36 4.09 -8.91 2.26
CA ASP A 36 4.86 -7.83 1.68
C ASP A 36 5.56 -7.04 2.77
N THR A 37 6.58 -6.30 2.39
CA THR A 37 7.30 -5.42 3.30
C THR A 37 7.29 -4.01 2.74
N VAL A 38 7.67 -3.06 3.58
CA VAL A 38 7.73 -1.67 3.13
C VAL A 38 8.93 -1.51 2.21
N HIS A 39 8.68 -0.96 1.04
CA HIS A 39 9.70 -0.70 0.02
C HIS A 39 9.97 0.78 -0.05
N PHE A 40 11.15 1.14 -0.50
CA PHE A 40 11.55 2.52 -0.67
C PHE A 40 11.98 2.75 -2.11
N LEU A 41 11.48 3.81 -2.70
CA LEU A 41 11.92 4.26 -4.02
C LEU A 41 12.39 5.71 -3.91
N PRO A 42 13.56 6.04 -4.48
CA PRO A 42 14.11 7.40 -4.37
C PRO A 42 13.53 8.36 -5.39
N PHE A 43 12.24 8.28 -5.63
CA PHE A 43 11.58 9.18 -6.55
C PHE A 43 11.04 10.38 -5.81
N TRP A 44 10.68 11.41 -6.56
CA TRP A 44 10.20 12.67 -6.02
C TRP A 44 11.33 13.29 -5.19
N GLU A 45 11.00 14.22 -4.33
CA GLU A 45 12.03 14.97 -3.66
C GLU A 45 12.79 14.14 -2.62
N ASN A 46 12.06 13.41 -1.83
CA ASN A 46 12.66 12.70 -0.70
C ASN A 46 12.37 11.21 -0.74
N GLY A 47 11.77 10.75 -1.81
CA GLY A 47 11.45 9.35 -1.94
C GLY A 47 10.04 9.01 -1.52
N VAL A 48 9.67 7.78 -1.74
CA VAL A 48 8.35 7.28 -1.38
C VAL A 48 8.52 5.90 -0.79
N LYS A 49 7.76 5.62 0.25
CA LYS A 49 7.68 4.29 0.82
C LYS A 49 6.32 3.70 0.51
N PHE A 50 6.28 2.40 0.26
CA PHE A 50 5.01 1.77 -0.07
C PHE A 50 5.03 0.28 0.25
N PHE A 51 3.84 -0.27 0.41
CA PHE A 51 3.66 -1.72 0.43
C PHE A 51 2.27 -2.03 -0.09
N THR A 52 2.05 -3.28 -0.46
CA THR A 52 0.77 -3.69 -1.01
C THR A 52 0.23 -4.89 -0.27
N ILE A 53 -1.08 -4.97 -0.23
CA ILE A 53 -1.74 -6.15 0.30
C ILE A 53 -2.79 -6.59 -0.72
N GLU A 54 -3.33 -7.76 -0.50
CA GLU A 54 -4.39 -8.30 -1.33
C GLU A 54 -5.70 -8.15 -0.59
N GLY A 55 -6.66 -7.56 -1.25
CA GLY A 55 -7.98 -7.40 -0.65
C GLY A 55 -8.80 -8.68 -0.71
N PRO A 56 -10.02 -8.63 -0.19
CA PRO A 56 -10.84 -9.83 -0.11
C PRO A 56 -11.22 -10.42 -1.46
N ASN A 57 -11.24 -9.62 -2.50
CA ASN A 57 -11.55 -10.11 -3.83
C ASN A 57 -10.29 -10.18 -4.70
N LYS A 58 -9.15 -10.32 -4.06
CA LYS A 58 -7.85 -10.40 -4.71
C LYS A 58 -7.46 -9.12 -5.43
N GLU A 59 -8.09 -8.03 -5.07
CA GLU A 59 -7.66 -6.74 -5.61
C GLU A 59 -6.42 -6.28 -4.88
N LYS A 60 -5.59 -5.52 -5.58
CA LYS A 60 -4.36 -5.01 -4.99
C LYS A 60 -4.64 -3.69 -4.28
N VAL A 61 -4.19 -3.58 -3.05
CA VAL A 61 -4.30 -2.34 -2.28
C VAL A 61 -2.90 -1.88 -1.92
N GLU A 62 -2.54 -0.68 -2.37
CA GLU A 62 -1.22 -0.13 -2.15
C GLU A 62 -1.31 1.04 -1.18
N PHE A 63 -0.47 1.00 -0.16
CA PHE A 63 -0.32 2.11 0.78
C PHE A 63 1.00 2.81 0.47
N SER A 64 0.97 4.14 0.40
CA SER A 64 2.14 4.91 0.03
C SER A 64 2.29 6.11 0.93
N GLN A 65 3.54 6.45 1.22
CA GLN A 65 3.85 7.68 1.93
C GLN A 65 4.94 8.41 1.16
N TYR A 66 4.64 9.63 0.75
CA TYR A 66 5.62 10.48 0.08
C TYR A 66 6.38 11.27 1.15
N LEU A 67 7.70 11.15 1.13
CA LEU A 67 8.55 11.70 2.20
C LEU A 67 8.97 13.16 1.99
#